data_0b1b939fb83b7061d83d9dbee9cd78c6
#
_entry.id   0b1b939fb83b7061d83d9dbee9cd78c6
#
_cell.length_a   1.000
_cell.length_b   1.000
_cell.length_c   1.000
_cell.angle_alpha   90.00
_cell.angle_beta   90.00
_cell.angle_gamma   90.00
#
_symmetry.space_group_name_H-M   'P 1'
#
loop_
_entity.id
_entity.type
_entity.pdbx_description
1 polymer ?
#
loop_
_entity_poly.entity_id
_entity_poly.type
_entity_poly.pdbx_seq_one_letter_code
_entity_poly.pdbx_strand_id
1 'polypeptide(L)'
;MKAGTTSILESSENLKEDLLALGEELWRSIDHSDNASLQEGIEAKKEFNDAVQKFTDSIDEVSEIVDNDSSDKLDRALESTTSEDADRGIRELDRRQAHSLNEDFAYRRPHGFQLDDFAVSDVRTWRRLYEVTCHHLSERFSEKFEDVVEVDDFESSHGNRYFATDPGELRTPSEVAEGVYAEVHFSADDIASRISELLEFLVGL
;
A
#
# COMPACT_ATOMS: atom_id res chain seq x y z
N MET A 1 -24.74 8.51 7.88
CA MET A 1 -24.28 7.12 7.78
C MET A 1 -22.95 7.02 7.02
N LYS A 2 -22.74 7.70 5.87
CA LYS A 2 -21.51 7.60 5.06
C LYS A 2 -20.18 7.88 5.81
N ALA A 3 -20.10 8.88 6.67
CA ALA A 3 -18.86 9.22 7.38
C ALA A 3 -18.41 8.14 8.39
N GLY A 4 -19.34 7.46 9.04
CA GLY A 4 -19.02 6.38 9.99
C GLY A 4 -18.50 5.13 9.30
N THR A 5 -19.03 4.80 8.13
CA THR A 5 -18.62 3.63 7.36
C THR A 5 -17.20 3.79 6.82
N THR A 6 -16.88 4.95 6.23
CA THR A 6 -15.52 5.26 5.76
C THR A 6 -14.49 5.17 6.90
N SER A 7 -14.82 5.71 8.08
CA SER A 7 -13.93 5.63 9.25
C SER A 7 -13.72 4.20 9.76
N ILE A 8 -14.71 3.32 9.65
CA ILE A 8 -14.58 1.91 10.02
C ILE A 8 -13.67 1.18 9.03
N LEU A 9 -13.85 1.38 7.73
CA LEU A 9 -13.01 0.77 6.71
C LEU A 9 -11.55 1.23 6.82
N GLU A 10 -11.31 2.53 6.99
CA GLU A 10 -9.96 3.07 7.25
C GLU A 10 -9.32 2.45 8.50
N SER A 11 -10.10 2.26 9.57
CA SER A 11 -9.59 1.64 10.79
C SER A 11 -9.26 0.16 10.60
N SER A 12 -10.06 -0.54 9.81
CA SER A 12 -9.84 -1.95 9.49
C SER A 12 -8.61 -2.14 8.60
N GLU A 13 -8.41 -1.26 7.62
CA GLU A 13 -7.21 -1.27 6.78
C GLU A 13 -5.95 -0.97 7.60
N ASN A 14 -6.00 0.03 8.46
CA ASN A 14 -4.90 0.32 9.38
C ASN A 14 -4.57 -0.87 10.30
N LEU A 15 -5.59 -1.60 10.79
CA LEU A 15 -5.37 -2.79 11.62
C LEU A 15 -4.72 -3.92 10.82
N LYS A 16 -5.11 -4.09 9.55
CA LYS A 16 -4.49 -5.06 8.64
C LYS A 16 -3.00 -4.74 8.43
N GLU A 17 -2.65 -3.49 8.15
CA GLU A 17 -1.26 -3.04 8.03
C GLU A 17 -0.46 -3.32 9.31
N ASP A 18 -1.02 -3.05 10.49
CA ASP A 18 -0.39 -3.34 11.79
C ASP A 18 -0.21 -4.85 12.03
N LEU A 19 -1.16 -5.68 11.62
CA LEU A 19 -1.04 -7.13 11.73
C LEU A 19 0.04 -7.69 10.79
N LEU A 20 0.20 -7.13 9.60
CA LEU A 20 1.30 -7.51 8.70
C LEU A 20 2.66 -7.18 9.32
N ALA A 21 2.81 -5.96 9.87
CA ALA A 21 4.03 -5.55 10.58
C ALA A 21 4.33 -6.48 11.79
N LEU A 22 3.30 -6.79 12.60
CA LEU A 22 3.43 -7.73 13.71
C LEU A 22 3.89 -9.12 13.25
N GLY A 23 3.39 -9.58 12.11
CA GLY A 23 3.82 -10.85 11.52
C GLY A 23 5.30 -10.86 11.17
N GLU A 24 5.86 -9.76 10.69
CA GLU A 24 7.29 -9.63 10.42
C GLU A 24 8.11 -9.57 11.73
N GLU A 25 7.64 -8.88 12.76
CA GLU A 25 8.30 -8.88 14.07
C GLU A 25 8.32 -10.27 14.70
N LEU A 26 7.23 -11.03 14.63
CA LEU A 26 7.17 -12.41 15.08
C LEU A 26 8.23 -13.26 14.39
N TRP A 27 8.36 -13.13 13.06
CA TRP A 27 9.37 -13.85 12.30
C TRP A 27 10.79 -13.50 12.72
N ARG A 28 11.10 -12.22 12.90
CA ARG A 28 12.42 -11.74 13.35
C ARG A 28 12.76 -12.19 14.78
N SER A 29 11.76 -12.48 15.61
CA SER A 29 11.96 -12.89 17.01
C SER A 29 12.32 -14.36 17.18
N ILE A 30 12.18 -15.19 16.13
CA ILE A 30 12.46 -16.62 16.17
C ILE A 30 13.98 -16.85 16.19
N ASP A 31 14.46 -17.77 17.03
CA ASP A 31 15.85 -18.21 16.98
C ASP A 31 16.07 -19.17 15.79
N HIS A 32 16.61 -18.61 14.72
CA HIS A 32 16.89 -19.34 13.46
C HIS A 32 18.09 -20.29 13.58
N SER A 33 18.84 -20.26 14.68
CA SER A 33 19.98 -21.15 14.92
C SER A 33 19.59 -22.46 15.59
N ASP A 34 18.44 -22.52 16.24
CA ASP A 34 17.88 -23.72 16.86
C ASP A 34 16.76 -24.32 16.02
N ASN A 35 16.96 -25.58 15.57
CA ASN A 35 16.01 -26.25 14.70
C ASN A 35 14.61 -26.44 15.32
N ALA A 36 14.52 -26.65 16.64
CA ALA A 36 13.24 -26.83 17.32
C ALA A 36 12.47 -25.50 17.37
N SER A 37 13.13 -24.42 17.80
CA SER A 37 12.58 -23.06 17.82
C SER A 37 12.17 -22.59 16.43
N LEU A 38 12.99 -22.89 15.39
CA LEU A 38 12.66 -22.57 14.02
C LEU A 38 11.40 -23.29 13.54
N GLN A 39 11.27 -24.60 13.84
CA GLN A 39 10.09 -25.37 13.46
C GLN A 39 8.81 -24.84 14.13
N GLU A 40 8.85 -24.59 15.44
CA GLU A 40 7.74 -24.00 16.18
C GLU A 40 7.38 -22.62 15.65
N GLY A 41 8.39 -21.79 15.33
CA GLY A 41 8.23 -20.46 14.77
C GLY A 41 7.58 -20.47 13.37
N ILE A 42 7.95 -21.40 12.51
CA ILE A 42 7.32 -21.57 11.19
C ILE A 42 5.84 -21.93 11.33
N GLU A 43 5.51 -22.86 12.25
CA GLU A 43 4.12 -23.25 12.51
C GLU A 43 3.31 -22.06 13.05
N ALA A 44 3.84 -21.35 14.05
CA ALA A 44 3.18 -20.16 14.62
C ALA A 44 2.99 -19.04 13.57
N LYS A 45 4.00 -18.76 12.74
CA LYS A 45 3.90 -17.78 11.65
C LYS A 45 2.83 -18.18 10.64
N LYS A 46 2.74 -19.47 10.29
CA LYS A 46 1.72 -19.98 9.39
C LYS A 46 0.31 -19.77 9.97
N GLU A 47 0.09 -20.19 11.22
CA GLU A 47 -1.19 -20.00 11.88
C GLU A 47 -1.58 -18.52 11.98
N PHE A 48 -0.61 -17.66 12.29
CA PHE A 48 -0.81 -16.21 12.32
C PHE A 48 -1.21 -15.67 10.94
N ASN A 49 -0.48 -16.02 9.89
CA ASN A 49 -0.77 -15.59 8.52
C ASN A 49 -2.15 -16.07 8.06
N ASP A 50 -2.54 -17.32 8.38
CA ASP A 50 -3.88 -17.85 8.08
C ASP A 50 -4.99 -17.07 8.81
N ALA A 51 -4.74 -16.61 10.04
CA ALA A 51 -5.68 -15.80 10.80
C ALA A 51 -5.80 -14.38 10.23
N VAL A 52 -4.68 -13.75 9.88
CA VAL A 52 -4.65 -12.43 9.23
C VAL A 52 -5.34 -12.49 7.87
N GLN A 53 -5.14 -13.56 7.09
CA GLN A 53 -5.82 -13.73 5.81
C GLN A 53 -7.34 -13.77 5.96
N LYS A 54 -7.86 -14.58 6.90
CA LYS A 54 -9.31 -14.64 7.17
C LYS A 54 -9.90 -13.30 7.60
N PHE A 55 -9.13 -12.55 8.39
CA PHE A 55 -9.53 -11.19 8.79
C PHE A 55 -9.60 -10.26 7.57
N THR A 56 -8.58 -10.29 6.71
CA THR A 56 -8.53 -9.52 5.47
C THR A 56 -9.70 -9.85 4.55
N ASP A 57 -9.94 -11.15 4.28
CA ASP A 57 -11.05 -11.60 3.43
C ASP A 57 -12.40 -11.10 3.97
N SER A 58 -12.57 -11.07 5.30
CA SER A 58 -13.79 -10.57 5.94
C SER A 58 -13.95 -9.05 5.78
N ILE A 59 -12.86 -8.29 5.81
CA ILE A 59 -12.88 -6.83 5.56
C ILE A 59 -13.22 -6.56 4.10
N ASP A 60 -12.60 -7.28 3.19
CA ASP A 60 -12.82 -7.11 1.75
C ASP A 60 -14.30 -7.43 1.39
N GLU A 61 -14.88 -8.50 1.97
CA GLU A 61 -16.31 -8.83 1.81
C GLU A 61 -17.22 -7.70 2.35
N VAL A 62 -16.89 -7.12 3.49
CA VAL A 62 -17.64 -5.98 4.05
C VAL A 62 -17.49 -4.75 3.16
N SER A 63 -16.28 -4.50 2.63
CA SER A 63 -16.00 -3.38 1.73
C SER A 63 -16.83 -3.48 0.45
N GLU A 64 -16.90 -4.65 -0.18
CA GLU A 64 -17.72 -4.88 -1.37
C GLU A 64 -19.21 -4.60 -1.13
N ILE A 65 -19.75 -4.99 0.03
CA ILE A 65 -21.14 -4.71 0.41
C ILE A 65 -21.39 -3.20 0.55
N VAL A 66 -20.38 -2.48 1.04
CA VAL A 66 -20.48 -1.04 1.32
C VAL A 66 -20.16 -0.20 0.09
N ASP A 67 -19.20 -0.63 -0.73
CA ASP A 67 -18.65 0.11 -1.88
C ASP A 67 -19.48 0.01 -3.15
N ASN A 68 -20.55 -0.78 -3.18
CA ASN A 68 -21.55 -0.71 -4.26
C ASN A 68 -22.10 0.74 -4.49
N ASP A 69 -21.63 1.73 -3.68
CA ASP A 69 -21.94 3.16 -3.75
C ASP A 69 -20.67 4.06 -3.84
N SER A 70 -19.44 3.51 -3.97
CA SER A 70 -18.18 4.26 -3.67
C SER A 70 -17.12 4.32 -4.78
N SER A 71 -17.23 3.56 -5.87
CA SER A 71 -16.30 3.65 -7.02
C SER A 71 -16.18 5.06 -7.62
N ASP A 72 -17.20 5.90 -7.37
CA ASP A 72 -17.28 7.32 -7.78
C ASP A 72 -16.39 8.28 -6.94
N LYS A 73 -15.69 7.79 -5.91
CA LYS A 73 -14.87 8.64 -5.00
C LYS A 73 -13.38 8.60 -5.29
N LEU A 74 -12.87 7.47 -5.82
CA LEU A 74 -11.47 7.37 -6.23
C LEU A 74 -11.21 8.34 -7.37
N ASP A 75 -12.06 8.29 -8.40
CA ASP A 75 -12.02 9.17 -9.56
C ASP A 75 -12.14 10.66 -9.15
N ARG A 76 -13.04 11.00 -8.22
CA ARG A 76 -13.18 12.38 -7.75
C ARG A 76 -11.99 12.91 -6.94
N ALA A 77 -11.29 12.07 -6.17
CA ALA A 77 -10.11 12.51 -5.43
C ALA A 77 -8.93 12.73 -6.37
N LEU A 78 -8.87 12.01 -7.50
CA LEU A 78 -7.85 12.13 -8.53
C LEU A 78 -8.19 13.26 -9.51
N GLU A 79 -9.48 13.40 -9.91
CA GLU A 79 -9.94 14.49 -10.79
C GLU A 79 -9.89 15.88 -10.13
N SER A 80 -9.84 15.98 -8.80
CA SER A 80 -9.85 17.26 -8.08
C SER A 80 -8.47 17.83 -7.79
N THR A 81 -7.38 17.29 -8.34
CA THR A 81 -6.05 17.89 -8.17
C THR A 81 -5.90 19.12 -9.05
N THR A 82 -6.65 20.16 -8.73
CA THR A 82 -6.38 21.50 -9.29
C THR A 82 -5.07 22.02 -8.71
N SER A 83 -4.40 22.93 -9.41
CA SER A 83 -3.20 23.62 -8.91
C SER A 83 -3.41 24.23 -7.50
N GLU A 84 -4.63 24.66 -7.18
CA GLU A 84 -4.98 25.22 -5.86
C GLU A 84 -5.03 24.14 -4.75
N ASP A 85 -5.44 22.92 -5.07
CA ASP A 85 -5.50 21.82 -4.13
C ASP A 85 -4.08 21.27 -3.85
N ALA A 86 -3.21 21.18 -4.87
CA ALA A 86 -1.80 20.87 -4.71
C ALA A 86 -1.10 21.90 -3.82
N ASP A 87 -1.28 23.20 -4.07
CA ASP A 87 -0.73 24.29 -3.25
C ASP A 87 -1.24 24.25 -1.79
N ARG A 88 -2.47 23.80 -1.59
CA ARG A 88 -3.03 23.63 -0.24
C ARG A 88 -2.42 22.40 0.45
N GLY A 89 -2.28 21.28 -0.27
CA GLY A 89 -1.63 20.07 0.21
C GLY A 89 -0.18 20.33 0.62
N ILE A 90 0.61 21.01 -0.23
CA ILE A 90 1.99 21.42 0.07
C ILE A 90 2.05 22.23 1.36
N ARG A 91 1.22 23.27 1.49
CA ARG A 91 1.18 24.13 2.70
C ARG A 91 0.77 23.39 3.97
N GLU A 92 -0.03 22.35 3.86
CA GLU A 92 -0.42 21.51 4.98
C GLU A 92 0.70 20.55 5.38
N LEU A 93 1.37 19.93 4.41
CA LEU A 93 2.50 19.02 4.62
C LEU A 93 3.75 19.77 5.12
N ASP A 94 4.03 20.98 4.64
CA ASP A 94 5.15 21.84 5.11
C ASP A 94 5.11 22.13 6.61
N ARG A 95 3.94 22.02 7.24
CA ARG A 95 3.78 22.18 8.69
C ARG A 95 4.07 20.93 9.48
N ARG A 96 4.28 19.80 8.81
CA ARG A 96 4.55 18.50 9.41
C ARG A 96 6.02 18.15 9.24
N GLN A 97 6.48 17.24 10.08
CA GLN A 97 7.83 16.69 9.92
C GLN A 97 7.86 15.80 8.68
N ALA A 98 8.76 16.09 7.76
CA ALA A 98 9.04 15.21 6.63
C ALA A 98 9.81 13.97 7.11
N HIS A 99 9.48 12.82 6.52
CA HIS A 99 10.11 11.54 6.77
C HIS A 99 10.70 10.99 5.48
N SER A 100 11.85 10.34 5.58
CA SER A 100 12.46 9.62 4.46
C SER A 100 11.81 8.25 4.30
N LEU A 101 11.64 7.76 3.08
CA LEU A 101 11.14 6.40 2.80
C LEU A 101 12.01 5.27 3.39
N ASN A 102 13.21 5.59 3.88
CA ASN A 102 14.13 4.63 4.52
C ASN A 102 13.93 4.55 6.05
N GLU A 103 12.95 5.24 6.62
CA GLU A 103 12.61 5.14 8.04
C GLU A 103 11.73 3.93 8.32
N ASP A 104 11.61 3.55 9.60
CA ASP A 104 10.69 2.54 10.10
C ASP A 104 9.29 3.16 10.24
N PHE A 105 8.32 2.63 9.52
CA PHE A 105 6.93 3.07 9.50
C PHE A 105 5.96 2.10 10.17
N ALA A 106 6.46 1.01 10.76
CA ALA A 106 5.62 0.08 11.50
C ALA A 106 4.74 0.81 12.52
N TYR A 107 3.44 0.53 12.53
CA TYR A 107 2.43 1.15 13.41
C TYR A 107 2.26 2.66 13.26
N ARG A 108 2.89 3.29 12.27
CA ARG A 108 2.70 4.71 11.96
C ARG A 108 1.61 4.88 10.90
N ARG A 109 0.99 6.07 10.89
CA ARG A 109 -0.02 6.42 9.89
C ARG A 109 0.51 7.51 8.98
N PRO A 110 0.30 7.39 7.67
CA PRO A 110 0.65 8.46 6.75
C PRO A 110 -0.31 9.64 6.95
N HIS A 111 0.14 10.81 6.56
CA HIS A 111 -0.70 12.00 6.49
C HIS A 111 -0.81 12.55 5.07
N GLY A 112 0.07 12.11 4.22
CA GLY A 112 0.19 12.51 2.84
C GLY A 112 1.62 12.33 2.34
N PHE A 113 1.85 12.69 1.10
CA PHE A 113 3.18 12.73 0.51
C PHE A 113 3.29 13.89 -0.46
N GLN A 114 4.52 14.27 -0.73
CA GLN A 114 4.87 15.27 -1.73
C GLN A 114 5.97 14.71 -2.63
N LEU A 115 5.77 14.86 -3.93
CA LEU A 115 6.75 14.52 -4.96
C LEU A 115 6.84 15.68 -5.94
N ASP A 116 7.92 16.44 -5.91
CA ASP A 116 8.10 17.68 -6.66
C ASP A 116 6.95 18.69 -6.43
N ASP A 117 6.17 18.96 -7.47
CA ASP A 117 5.01 19.85 -7.50
C ASP A 117 3.67 19.15 -7.21
N PHE A 118 3.69 17.83 -7.02
CA PHE A 118 2.52 17.05 -6.63
C PHE A 118 2.49 16.81 -5.13
N ALA A 119 1.36 17.09 -4.50
CA ALA A 119 1.18 16.83 -3.07
C ALA A 119 -0.25 16.37 -2.79
N VAL A 120 -0.36 15.32 -1.97
CA VAL A 120 -1.63 14.81 -1.47
C VAL A 120 -1.60 14.83 0.05
N SER A 121 -2.57 15.49 0.67
CA SER A 121 -2.77 15.51 2.11
C SER A 121 -4.00 14.68 2.51
N ASP A 122 -4.18 14.48 3.82
CA ASP A 122 -5.30 13.71 4.42
C ASP A 122 -5.34 12.23 3.98
N VAL A 123 -4.19 11.66 3.65
CA VAL A 123 -4.04 10.23 3.43
C VAL A 123 -3.90 9.54 4.78
N ARG A 124 -4.73 8.53 5.06
CA ARG A 124 -4.86 7.93 6.40
C ARG A 124 -4.47 6.46 6.47
N THR A 125 -4.23 5.82 5.32
CA THR A 125 -3.76 4.44 5.21
C THR A 125 -2.58 4.36 4.26
N TRP A 126 -1.67 3.42 4.49
CA TRP A 126 -0.52 3.19 3.63
C TRP A 126 -0.95 2.64 2.27
N ARG A 127 -1.96 1.78 2.25
CA ARG A 127 -2.57 1.32 1.00
C ARG A 127 -2.99 2.49 0.12
N ARG A 128 -3.75 3.44 0.69
CA ARG A 128 -4.22 4.62 -0.07
C ARG A 128 -3.09 5.49 -0.56
N LEU A 129 -2.04 5.66 0.27
CA LEU A 129 -0.84 6.39 -0.12
C LEU A 129 -0.17 5.73 -1.32
N TYR A 130 -0.04 4.40 -1.31
CA TYR A 130 0.55 3.62 -2.38
C TYR A 130 -0.27 3.74 -3.68
N GLU A 131 -1.58 3.52 -3.63
CA GLU A 131 -2.49 3.64 -4.78
C GLU A 131 -2.37 5.01 -5.46
N VAL A 132 -2.45 6.10 -4.68
CA VAL A 132 -2.35 7.47 -5.21
C VAL A 132 -0.96 7.76 -5.77
N THR A 133 0.10 7.24 -5.14
CA THR A 133 1.47 7.39 -5.65
C THR A 133 1.64 6.66 -6.99
N CYS A 134 1.21 5.40 -7.08
CA CYS A 134 1.29 4.63 -8.32
C CYS A 134 0.50 5.32 -9.45
N HIS A 135 -0.72 5.78 -9.16
CA HIS A 135 -1.52 6.49 -10.15
C HIS A 135 -0.83 7.77 -10.65
N HIS A 136 -0.32 8.62 -9.74
CA HIS A 136 0.41 9.82 -10.14
C HIS A 136 1.65 9.49 -11.00
N LEU A 137 2.39 8.45 -10.62
CA LEU A 137 3.57 8.03 -11.36
C LEU A 137 3.20 7.45 -12.73
N SER A 138 2.07 6.75 -12.86
CA SER A 138 1.59 6.23 -14.15
C SER A 138 1.18 7.34 -15.10
N GLU A 139 0.57 8.42 -14.61
CA GLU A 139 0.25 9.58 -15.44
C GLU A 139 1.51 10.33 -15.89
N ARG A 140 2.49 10.47 -15.00
CA ARG A 140 3.72 11.24 -15.26
C ARG A 140 4.73 10.50 -16.13
N PHE A 141 4.80 9.17 -16.03
CA PHE A 141 5.78 8.30 -16.68
C PHE A 141 5.10 7.16 -17.44
N SER A 142 3.99 7.42 -18.15
CA SER A 142 3.09 6.41 -18.72
C SER A 142 3.82 5.32 -19.52
N GLU A 143 4.70 5.69 -20.45
CA GLU A 143 5.45 4.72 -21.27
C GLU A 143 6.32 3.76 -20.42
N LYS A 144 6.97 4.31 -19.39
CA LYS A 144 7.88 3.54 -18.53
C LYS A 144 7.14 2.78 -17.42
N PHE A 145 5.97 3.27 -17.04
CA PHE A 145 5.13 2.62 -16.05
C PHE A 145 4.48 1.33 -16.58
N GLU A 146 4.20 1.25 -17.88
CA GLU A 146 3.72 0.01 -18.50
C GLU A 146 4.75 -1.13 -18.40
N ASP A 147 6.05 -0.80 -18.36
CA ASP A 147 7.12 -1.79 -18.25
C ASP A 147 7.20 -2.44 -16.85
N VAL A 148 6.59 -1.86 -15.80
CA VAL A 148 6.68 -2.41 -14.41
C VAL A 148 6.16 -3.83 -14.29
N VAL A 149 5.22 -4.24 -15.16
CA VAL A 149 4.64 -5.59 -15.17
C VAL A 149 5.57 -6.64 -15.78
N GLU A 150 6.61 -6.21 -16.52
CA GLU A 150 7.56 -7.08 -17.22
C GLU A 150 8.91 -7.19 -16.50
N VAL A 151 9.17 -6.32 -15.51
CA VAL A 151 10.47 -6.22 -14.84
C VAL A 151 10.52 -7.14 -13.63
N ASP A 152 11.52 -8.02 -13.57
CA ASP A 152 11.75 -8.96 -12.47
C ASP A 152 12.00 -8.28 -11.11
N ASP A 153 12.41 -7.01 -11.10
CA ASP A 153 12.64 -6.22 -9.87
C ASP A 153 11.35 -6.00 -9.07
N PHE A 154 10.18 -6.09 -9.73
CA PHE A 154 8.87 -6.00 -9.09
C PHE A 154 8.26 -7.37 -8.79
N GLU A 155 9.11 -8.31 -8.42
CA GLU A 155 8.72 -9.64 -8.00
C GLU A 155 9.39 -10.01 -6.66
N SER A 156 8.67 -10.71 -5.81
CA SER A 156 9.25 -11.20 -4.55
C SER A 156 10.24 -12.32 -4.80
N SER A 157 11.13 -12.58 -3.85
CA SER A 157 12.06 -13.74 -3.88
C SER A 157 11.34 -15.11 -4.01
N HIS A 158 10.02 -15.14 -3.86
CA HIS A 158 9.17 -16.33 -3.94
C HIS A 158 8.33 -16.36 -5.21
N GLY A 159 8.58 -15.46 -6.14
CA GLY A 159 7.89 -15.38 -7.43
C GLY A 159 6.51 -14.73 -7.38
N ASN A 160 6.20 -13.97 -6.33
CA ASN A 160 4.94 -13.21 -6.28
C ASN A 160 5.15 -11.84 -6.93
N ARG A 161 4.35 -11.52 -7.93
CA ARG A 161 4.40 -10.24 -8.61
C ARG A 161 3.80 -9.12 -7.78
N TYR A 162 4.33 -7.92 -7.94
CA TYR A 162 3.79 -6.71 -7.32
C TYR A 162 2.92 -5.91 -8.29
N PHE A 163 3.10 -6.12 -9.59
CA PHE A 163 2.27 -5.55 -10.66
C PHE A 163 1.89 -6.62 -11.67
N ALA A 164 0.68 -6.54 -12.21
CA ALA A 164 0.18 -7.47 -13.24
C ALA A 164 -0.86 -6.78 -14.13
N THR A 165 -1.05 -7.32 -15.33
CA THR A 165 -2.18 -6.94 -16.20
C THR A 165 -3.43 -7.78 -15.94
N ASP A 166 -3.27 -8.97 -15.34
CA ASP A 166 -4.38 -9.80 -14.88
C ASP A 166 -4.49 -9.70 -13.35
N PRO A 167 -5.58 -9.14 -12.81
CA PRO A 167 -5.77 -9.05 -11.36
C PRO A 167 -5.75 -10.42 -10.66
N GLY A 168 -6.06 -11.51 -11.37
CA GLY A 168 -6.02 -12.86 -10.83
C GLY A 168 -4.61 -13.38 -10.48
N GLU A 169 -3.55 -12.70 -10.93
CA GLU A 169 -2.15 -13.01 -10.58
C GLU A 169 -1.73 -12.39 -9.22
N LEU A 170 -2.53 -11.47 -8.68
CA LEU A 170 -2.28 -10.76 -7.43
C LEU A 170 -3.24 -11.26 -6.33
N ARG A 171 -2.81 -11.12 -5.09
CA ARG A 171 -3.60 -11.54 -3.93
C ARG A 171 -4.69 -10.52 -3.59
N THR A 172 -4.33 -9.24 -3.58
CA THR A 172 -5.23 -8.12 -3.33
C THR A 172 -4.96 -7.03 -4.36
N PRO A 173 -5.51 -7.20 -5.58
CA PRO A 173 -5.24 -6.27 -6.68
C PRO A 173 -5.95 -4.93 -6.46
N SER A 174 -5.29 -3.84 -6.81
CA SER A 174 -5.88 -2.52 -6.98
C SER A 174 -5.47 -1.97 -8.35
N GLU A 175 -6.43 -1.50 -9.14
CA GLU A 175 -6.13 -0.87 -10.42
C GLU A 175 -5.48 0.50 -10.18
N VAL A 176 -4.24 0.67 -10.66
CA VAL A 176 -3.42 1.87 -10.44
C VAL A 176 -3.16 2.65 -11.73
N ALA A 177 -3.38 2.02 -12.87
CA ALA A 177 -3.38 2.61 -14.20
C ALA A 177 -4.31 1.78 -15.09
N GLU A 178 -4.67 2.28 -16.28
CA GLU A 178 -5.52 1.55 -17.22
C GLU A 178 -4.93 0.17 -17.55
N GLY A 179 -5.58 -0.89 -17.07
CA GLY A 179 -5.16 -2.28 -17.27
C GLY A 179 -3.91 -2.71 -16.50
N VAL A 180 -3.43 -1.90 -15.55
CA VAL A 180 -2.32 -2.26 -14.65
C VAL A 180 -2.82 -2.30 -13.22
N TYR A 181 -2.62 -3.45 -12.59
CA TYR A 181 -2.99 -3.71 -11.20
C TYR A 181 -1.75 -3.82 -10.33
N ALA A 182 -1.80 -3.25 -9.12
CA ALA A 182 -0.77 -3.39 -8.10
C ALA A 182 -1.28 -4.29 -6.96
N GLU A 183 -0.40 -5.13 -6.42
CA GLU A 183 -0.62 -5.79 -5.13
C GLU A 183 -0.60 -4.74 -4.01
N VAL A 184 -1.62 -4.74 -3.16
CA VAL A 184 -1.73 -3.74 -2.08
C VAL A 184 -1.77 -4.35 -0.68
N HIS A 185 -1.58 -5.67 -0.56
CA HIS A 185 -1.55 -6.37 0.72
C HIS A 185 -0.14 -6.36 1.32
N PHE A 186 0.28 -5.19 1.79
CA PHE A 186 1.61 -4.94 2.33
C PHE A 186 1.55 -4.25 3.70
N SER A 187 2.62 -4.40 4.50
CA SER A 187 2.86 -3.58 5.69
C SER A 187 3.25 -2.15 5.29
N ALA A 188 3.26 -1.24 6.26
CA ALA A 188 3.70 0.14 6.05
C ALA A 188 5.13 0.23 5.49
N ASP A 189 6.04 -0.58 6.06
CA ASP A 189 7.45 -0.62 5.63
C ASP A 189 7.62 -1.20 4.23
N ASP A 190 6.84 -2.25 3.89
CA ASP A 190 6.86 -2.82 2.55
C ASP A 190 6.36 -1.80 1.52
N ILE A 191 5.28 -1.08 1.83
CA ILE A 191 4.76 -0.03 0.94
C ILE A 191 5.80 1.07 0.73
N ALA A 192 6.47 1.54 1.79
CA ALA A 192 7.53 2.53 1.68
C ALA A 192 8.68 2.03 0.78
N SER A 193 9.06 0.74 0.92
CA SER A 193 10.07 0.10 0.08
C SER A 193 9.63 0.02 -1.38
N ARG A 194 8.37 -0.40 -1.65
CA ARG A 194 7.82 -0.47 -3.02
C ARG A 194 7.77 0.90 -3.69
N ILE A 195 7.38 1.94 -2.94
CA ILE A 195 7.40 3.32 -3.46
C ILE A 195 8.83 3.73 -3.79
N SER A 196 9.81 3.42 -2.94
CA SER A 196 11.21 3.73 -3.19
C SER A 196 11.74 3.04 -4.46
N GLU A 197 11.50 1.74 -4.61
CA GLU A 197 11.88 0.95 -5.79
C GLU A 197 11.22 1.48 -7.07
N LEU A 198 9.94 1.84 -6.99
CA LEU A 198 9.21 2.40 -8.13
C LEU A 198 9.77 3.76 -8.56
N LEU A 199 10.11 4.63 -7.60
CA LEU A 199 10.76 5.92 -7.86
C LEU A 199 12.16 5.73 -8.46
N GLU A 200 12.95 4.80 -7.94
CA GLU A 200 14.27 4.48 -8.49
C GLU A 200 14.16 3.99 -9.93
N PHE A 201 13.23 3.10 -10.22
CA PHE A 201 13.00 2.60 -11.58
C PHE A 201 12.53 3.70 -12.53
N LEU A 202 11.51 4.48 -12.16
CA LEU A 202 10.88 5.46 -13.07
C LEU A 202 11.70 6.73 -13.23
N VAL A 203 12.26 7.24 -12.13
CA VAL A 203 12.94 8.55 -12.09
C VAL A 203 14.45 8.40 -12.22
N GLY A 204 15.02 7.25 -11.81
CA GLY A 204 16.45 6.98 -11.85
C GLY A 204 17.21 7.67 -10.72
N LEU A 205 16.58 7.77 -9.53
CA LEU A 205 17.13 8.38 -8.32
C LEU A 205 17.98 7.40 -7.54
#